data_75f4f5e6db39b915631b69f765fb7746
#
_entry.id   75f4f5e6db39b915631b69f765fb7746
#
_cell.length_a   1.000
_cell.length_b   1.000
_cell.length_c   1.000
_cell.angle_alpha   90.00
_cell.angle_beta   90.00
_cell.angle_gamma   90.00
#
_symmetry.space_group_name_H-M   'P 1'
#
loop_
_entity.id
_entity.type
_entity.pdbx_description
1 polymer ?
#
loop_
_entity_poly.entity_id
_entity_poly.type
_entity_poly.pdbx_seq_one_letter_code
_entity_poly.pdbx_strand_id
1 'polypeptide(L)'
;MTKARTMETLRNYYSLPGFVQESEDVTRLHYLEQFGLSEADLQALPLRPENRAYVDCMINAAKNGEGEAECIMACLPCMLSYGWIFQKMLDRSPAVRDTLYGPLVQDYAGPGYADACRAWAAYAEKVCTGLSPERAARCRAIFHDCSVHELHFWEMSAKPRTDL
;
A
#
# COMPACT_ATOMS: atom_id res chain seq x y z
N MET A 1 6.62 11.71 -6.58
CA MET A 1 6.93 12.61 -7.72
C MET A 1 8.00 13.65 -7.40
N THR A 2 8.06 14.21 -6.19
CA THR A 2 9.08 15.22 -5.80
C THR A 2 10.53 14.75 -5.93
N LYS A 3 10.78 13.44 -6.02
CA LYS A 3 12.11 12.84 -6.19
C LYS A 3 12.39 12.35 -7.61
N ALA A 4 11.44 12.47 -8.53
CA ALA A 4 11.68 12.12 -9.93
C ALA A 4 12.66 13.11 -10.57
N ARG A 5 13.79 12.62 -11.06
CA ARG A 5 14.86 13.41 -11.68
C ARG A 5 14.91 13.25 -13.20
N THR A 6 14.23 12.24 -13.74
CA THR A 6 14.20 11.93 -15.16
C THR A 6 12.78 11.68 -15.65
N MET A 7 12.56 11.78 -16.95
CA MET A 7 11.27 11.42 -17.56
C MET A 7 10.96 9.94 -17.42
N GLU A 8 11.97 9.07 -17.39
CA GLU A 8 11.81 7.64 -17.13
C GLU A 8 11.26 7.42 -15.73
N THR A 9 11.88 8.01 -14.70
CA THR A 9 11.40 7.93 -13.32
C THR A 9 9.97 8.44 -13.18
N LEU A 10 9.66 9.56 -13.83
CA LEU A 10 8.32 10.13 -13.77
C LEU A 10 7.29 9.17 -14.39
N ARG A 11 7.60 8.56 -15.54
CA ARG A 11 6.73 7.54 -16.14
C ARG A 11 6.53 6.32 -15.24
N ASN A 12 7.60 5.83 -14.61
CA ASN A 12 7.51 4.73 -13.67
C ASN A 12 6.58 5.05 -12.49
N TYR A 13 6.67 6.27 -11.93
CA TYR A 13 5.77 6.70 -10.88
C TYR A 13 4.31 6.85 -11.31
N TYR A 14 4.03 7.06 -12.58
CA TYR A 14 2.67 7.05 -13.10
C TYR A 14 2.17 5.63 -13.40
N SER A 15 3.05 4.75 -13.88
CA SER A 15 2.67 3.39 -14.26
C SER A 15 2.50 2.45 -13.07
N LEU A 16 3.32 2.60 -12.02
CA LEU A 16 3.24 1.72 -10.84
C LEU A 16 1.91 1.86 -10.06
N PRO A 17 1.41 3.08 -9.75
CA PRO A 17 0.13 3.24 -9.08
C PRO A 17 -1.08 3.03 -9.99
N GLY A 18 -0.97 3.29 -11.30
CA GLY A 18 -2.09 3.24 -12.23
C GLY A 18 -2.82 1.90 -12.26
N PHE A 19 -2.09 0.82 -12.08
CA PHE A 19 -2.67 -0.52 -12.00
C PHE A 19 -3.50 -0.76 -10.72
N VAL A 20 -3.11 -0.13 -9.61
CA VAL A 20 -3.80 -0.25 -8.31
C VAL A 20 -5.06 0.63 -8.28
N GLN A 21 -5.05 1.78 -8.95
CA GLN A 21 -6.14 2.76 -8.86
C GLN A 21 -7.45 2.31 -9.52
N GLU A 22 -7.41 1.64 -10.66
CA GLU A 22 -8.64 1.38 -11.42
C GLU A 22 -9.56 0.34 -10.77
N SER A 23 -9.02 -0.74 -10.19
CA SER A 23 -9.84 -1.78 -9.55
C SER A 23 -10.19 -1.45 -8.10
N GLU A 24 -9.23 -0.93 -7.32
CA GLU A 24 -9.44 -0.59 -5.91
C GLU A 24 -10.50 0.49 -5.72
N ASP A 25 -10.49 1.54 -6.53
CA ASP A 25 -11.47 2.62 -6.41
C ASP A 25 -12.89 2.14 -6.71
N VAL A 26 -13.06 1.30 -7.72
CA VAL A 26 -14.37 0.70 -8.03
C VAL A 26 -14.89 -0.14 -6.88
N THR A 27 -14.07 -1.01 -6.31
CA THR A 27 -14.45 -1.86 -5.17
C THR A 27 -14.76 -1.03 -3.94
N ARG A 28 -13.97 0.00 -3.63
CA ARG A 28 -14.21 0.91 -2.50
C ARG A 28 -15.52 1.69 -2.66
N LEU A 29 -15.76 2.26 -3.83
CA LEU A 29 -17.01 2.98 -4.12
C LEU A 29 -18.22 2.06 -3.99
N HIS A 30 -18.12 0.82 -4.47
CA HIS A 30 -19.17 -0.18 -4.31
C HIS A 30 -19.50 -0.45 -2.82
N TYR A 31 -18.47 -0.59 -1.95
CA TYR A 31 -18.70 -0.78 -0.52
C TYR A 31 -19.32 0.47 0.14
N LEU A 32 -18.88 1.67 -0.23
CA LEU A 32 -19.50 2.89 0.29
C LEU A 32 -20.98 2.96 -0.05
N GLU A 33 -21.34 2.69 -1.30
CA GLU A 33 -22.72 2.65 -1.74
C GLU A 33 -23.53 1.58 -0.99
N GLN A 34 -22.97 0.37 -0.87
CA GLN A 34 -23.60 -0.76 -0.15
C GLN A 34 -23.83 -0.47 1.33
N PHE A 35 -22.94 0.26 1.98
CA PHE A 35 -23.07 0.67 3.39
C PHE A 35 -23.84 1.98 3.57
N GLY A 36 -24.29 2.61 2.49
CA GLY A 36 -25.01 3.89 2.54
C GLY A 36 -24.15 5.05 3.02
N LEU A 37 -22.84 4.99 2.78
CA LEU A 37 -21.87 6.01 3.15
C LEU A 37 -21.53 6.90 1.95
N SER A 38 -21.48 8.20 2.18
CA SER A 38 -21.02 9.17 1.20
C SER A 38 -19.55 9.52 1.39
N GLU A 39 -18.95 10.12 0.37
CA GLU A 39 -17.61 10.69 0.48
C GLU A 39 -17.52 11.75 1.59
N ALA A 40 -18.58 12.53 1.80
CA ALA A 40 -18.64 13.53 2.86
C ALA A 40 -18.57 12.87 4.26
N ASP A 41 -19.23 11.73 4.43
CA ASP A 41 -19.14 10.95 5.68
C ASP A 41 -17.71 10.49 5.94
N LEU A 42 -17.00 10.04 4.91
CA LEU A 42 -15.59 9.64 5.05
C LEU A 42 -14.68 10.82 5.39
N GLN A 43 -14.88 11.97 4.74
CA GLN A 43 -14.08 13.17 4.99
C GLN A 43 -14.30 13.74 6.40
N ALA A 44 -15.48 13.51 6.97
CA ALA A 44 -15.79 13.90 8.36
C ALA A 44 -15.10 13.02 9.41
N LEU A 45 -14.67 11.81 9.04
CA LEU A 45 -14.02 10.90 9.98
C LEU A 45 -12.59 11.34 10.31
N PRO A 46 -12.23 11.49 11.59
CA PRO A 46 -10.86 11.76 11.96
C PRO A 46 -9.96 10.56 11.63
N LEU A 47 -8.73 10.84 11.18
CA LEU A 47 -7.74 9.78 11.01
C LEU A 47 -7.40 9.16 12.37
N ARG A 48 -7.42 7.83 12.44
CA ARG A 48 -6.96 7.11 13.62
C ARG A 48 -5.45 7.29 13.80
N PRO A 49 -4.94 7.28 15.05
CA PRO A 49 -3.52 7.52 15.34
C PRO A 49 -2.57 6.63 14.56
N GLU A 50 -2.89 5.34 14.42
CA GLU A 50 -2.07 4.36 13.70
C GLU A 50 -1.99 4.70 12.21
N ASN A 51 -3.11 5.08 11.61
CA ASN A 51 -3.15 5.51 10.21
C ASN A 51 -2.34 6.80 10.01
N ARG A 52 -2.51 7.79 10.91
CA ARG A 52 -1.72 9.03 10.89
C ARG A 52 -0.23 8.72 10.98
N ALA A 53 0.20 7.88 11.93
CA ALA A 53 1.60 7.52 12.10
C ALA A 53 2.19 6.85 10.87
N TYR A 54 1.44 5.97 10.21
CA TYR A 54 1.88 5.32 8.98
C TYR A 54 2.05 6.33 7.83
N VAL A 55 1.05 7.17 7.59
CA VAL A 55 1.11 8.22 6.56
C VAL A 55 2.29 9.15 6.81
N ASP A 56 2.49 9.60 8.06
CA ASP A 56 3.60 10.46 8.42
C ASP A 56 4.96 9.80 8.21
N CYS A 57 5.09 8.50 8.48
CA CYS A 57 6.29 7.70 8.20
C CYS A 57 6.63 7.71 6.70
N MET A 58 5.65 7.41 5.83
CA MET A 58 5.83 7.43 4.36
C MET A 58 6.17 8.83 3.85
N ILE A 59 5.47 9.86 4.32
CA ILE A 59 5.75 11.26 3.94
C ILE A 59 7.16 11.67 4.38
N ASN A 60 7.58 11.27 5.58
CA ASN A 60 8.90 11.56 6.10
C ASN A 60 10.01 10.89 5.26
N ALA A 61 9.83 9.62 4.90
CA ALA A 61 10.74 8.93 3.98
C ALA A 61 10.83 9.65 2.62
N ALA A 62 9.69 10.11 2.07
CA ALA A 62 9.66 10.84 0.81
C ALA A 62 10.32 12.24 0.91
N LYS A 63 10.14 12.97 2.02
CA LYS A 63 10.71 14.33 2.21
C LYS A 63 12.21 14.28 2.49
N ASN A 64 12.63 13.40 3.39
CA ASN A 64 14.00 13.36 3.92
C ASN A 64 14.91 12.36 3.20
N GLY A 65 14.33 11.46 2.38
CA GLY A 65 15.10 10.55 1.54
C GLY A 65 15.91 11.27 0.47
N GLU A 66 17.01 10.65 0.03
CA GLU A 66 17.88 11.19 -1.00
C GLU A 66 17.32 10.99 -2.41
N GLY A 67 16.42 10.04 -2.61
CA GLY A 67 15.88 9.75 -3.94
C GLY A 67 14.72 8.78 -3.98
N GLU A 68 14.68 8.00 -5.03
CA GLU A 68 13.59 7.06 -5.34
C GLU A 68 13.57 5.84 -4.42
N ALA A 69 14.75 5.37 -4.02
CA ALA A 69 14.89 4.17 -3.21
C ALA A 69 14.12 4.30 -1.88
N GLU A 70 14.26 5.41 -1.18
CA GLU A 70 13.55 5.65 0.07
C GLU A 70 12.04 5.72 -0.12
N CYS A 71 11.58 6.33 -1.22
CA CYS A 71 10.16 6.43 -1.53
C CYS A 71 9.54 5.06 -1.81
N ILE A 72 10.20 4.24 -2.66
CA ILE A 72 9.67 2.93 -3.02
C ILE A 72 9.70 1.98 -1.81
N MET A 73 10.76 2.03 -1.00
CA MET A 73 10.87 1.20 0.20
C MET A 73 9.84 1.55 1.27
N ALA A 74 9.32 2.78 1.29
CA ALA A 74 8.24 3.16 2.17
C ALA A 74 6.86 2.65 1.71
N CYS A 75 6.65 2.50 0.40
CA CYS A 75 5.36 2.06 -0.15
C CYS A 75 5.28 0.54 -0.36
N LEU A 76 6.44 -0.11 -0.57
CA LEU A 76 6.52 -1.52 -0.92
C LEU A 76 5.90 -2.48 0.13
N PRO A 77 6.00 -2.23 1.45
CA PRO A 77 5.35 -3.07 2.46
C PRO A 77 3.84 -3.21 2.26
N CYS A 78 3.14 -2.10 2.02
CA CYS A 78 1.71 -2.12 1.75
C CYS A 78 1.40 -3.00 0.53
N MET A 79 2.08 -2.73 -0.58
CA MET A 79 1.87 -3.47 -1.83
C MET A 79 2.05 -4.97 -1.67
N LEU A 80 3.14 -5.40 -1.04
CA LEU A 80 3.48 -6.82 -0.90
C LEU A 80 2.63 -7.53 0.16
N SER A 81 2.32 -6.86 1.28
CA SER A 81 1.54 -7.47 2.37
C SER A 81 0.13 -7.80 1.93
N TYR A 82 -0.55 -6.91 1.20
CA TYR A 82 -1.89 -7.15 0.68
C TYR A 82 -1.91 -8.37 -0.25
N GLY A 83 -1.04 -8.42 -1.25
CA GLY A 83 -0.96 -9.58 -2.13
C GLY A 83 -0.75 -10.90 -1.38
N TRP A 84 0.15 -10.90 -0.39
CA TRP A 84 0.44 -12.10 0.40
C TRP A 84 -0.72 -12.48 1.33
N ILE A 85 -1.31 -11.53 2.05
CA ILE A 85 -2.41 -11.75 3.01
C ILE A 85 -3.63 -12.31 2.29
N PHE A 86 -4.08 -11.66 1.22
CA PHE A 86 -5.28 -12.06 0.50
C PHE A 86 -5.09 -13.40 -0.23
N GLN A 87 -3.90 -13.68 -0.77
CA GLN A 87 -3.59 -15.00 -1.32
C GLN A 87 -3.66 -16.08 -0.21
N LYS A 88 -3.06 -15.83 0.96
CA LYS A 88 -3.12 -16.76 2.10
C LYS A 88 -4.54 -16.95 2.65
N MET A 89 -5.34 -15.91 2.65
CA MET A 89 -6.75 -15.98 3.03
C MET A 89 -7.51 -16.92 2.09
N LEU A 90 -7.28 -16.74 0.80
CA LEU A 90 -7.91 -17.55 -0.24
C LEU A 90 -7.46 -19.01 -0.20
N ASP A 91 -6.16 -19.27 0.02
CA ASP A 91 -5.62 -20.63 0.19
C ASP A 91 -6.23 -21.38 1.38
N ARG A 92 -6.50 -20.66 2.48
CA ARG A 92 -7.06 -21.23 3.71
C ARG A 92 -8.57 -21.40 3.69
N SER A 93 -9.25 -20.48 3.03
CA SER A 93 -10.72 -20.46 2.99
C SER A 93 -11.20 -19.98 1.62
N PRO A 94 -11.24 -20.84 0.61
CA PRO A 94 -11.72 -20.47 -0.74
C PRO A 94 -13.13 -19.88 -0.76
N ALA A 95 -13.98 -20.25 0.20
CA ALA A 95 -15.34 -19.75 0.35
C ALA A 95 -15.43 -18.25 0.67
N VAL A 96 -14.31 -17.60 1.03
CA VAL A 96 -14.27 -16.14 1.23
C VAL A 96 -14.68 -15.36 -0.02
N ARG A 97 -14.51 -15.94 -1.20
CA ARG A 97 -14.95 -15.37 -2.49
C ARG A 97 -16.47 -15.13 -2.56
N ASP A 98 -17.24 -15.94 -1.84
CA ASP A 98 -18.70 -15.89 -1.84
C ASP A 98 -19.25 -15.04 -0.70
N THR A 99 -18.39 -14.32 0.01
CA THR A 99 -18.75 -13.41 1.10
C THR A 99 -18.85 -11.96 0.61
N LEU A 100 -19.33 -11.08 1.51
CA LEU A 100 -19.30 -9.64 1.30
C LEU A 100 -17.91 -9.12 0.83
N TYR A 101 -16.83 -9.75 1.31
CA TYR A 101 -15.45 -9.35 0.98
C TYR A 101 -14.89 -10.01 -0.29
N GLY A 102 -15.68 -10.80 -1.00
CA GLY A 102 -15.29 -11.48 -2.23
C GLY A 102 -14.63 -10.56 -3.27
N PRO A 103 -15.23 -9.41 -3.63
CA PRO A 103 -14.63 -8.45 -4.56
C PRO A 103 -13.24 -7.98 -4.12
N LEU A 104 -13.10 -7.59 -2.84
CA LEU A 104 -11.82 -7.16 -2.27
C LEU A 104 -10.75 -8.27 -2.34
N VAL A 105 -11.13 -9.50 -2.04
CA VAL A 105 -10.22 -10.66 -2.14
C VAL A 105 -9.79 -10.89 -3.59
N GLN A 106 -10.69 -10.72 -4.55
CA GLN A 106 -10.38 -10.88 -5.97
C GLN A 106 -9.40 -9.81 -6.48
N ASP A 107 -9.55 -8.57 -6.03
CA ASP A 107 -8.64 -7.48 -6.39
C ASP A 107 -7.20 -7.82 -5.99
N TYR A 108 -6.99 -8.23 -4.75
CA TYR A 108 -5.64 -8.41 -4.19
C TYR A 108 -5.05 -9.82 -4.40
N ALA A 109 -5.87 -10.86 -4.53
CA ALA A 109 -5.41 -12.22 -4.83
C ALA A 109 -5.41 -12.56 -6.32
N GLY A 110 -5.82 -11.63 -7.18
CA GLY A 110 -5.86 -11.82 -8.62
C GLY A 110 -4.46 -11.83 -9.27
N PRO A 111 -4.33 -12.43 -10.48
CA PRO A 111 -3.06 -12.51 -11.19
C PRO A 111 -2.50 -11.12 -11.52
N GLY A 112 -3.35 -10.16 -11.82
CA GLY A 112 -2.94 -8.80 -12.11
C GLY A 112 -2.27 -8.12 -10.93
N TYR A 113 -2.78 -8.29 -9.70
CA TYR A 113 -2.14 -7.76 -8.51
C TYR A 113 -0.79 -8.44 -8.23
N ALA A 114 -0.70 -9.75 -8.45
CA ALA A 114 0.57 -10.48 -8.35
C ALA A 114 1.62 -9.98 -9.35
N ASP A 115 1.21 -9.63 -10.58
CA ASP A 115 2.08 -9.00 -11.58
C ASP A 115 2.54 -7.62 -11.12
N ALA A 116 1.64 -6.81 -10.57
CA ALA A 116 1.99 -5.51 -10.00
C ALA A 116 2.98 -5.64 -8.83
N CYS A 117 2.77 -6.59 -7.91
CA CYS A 117 3.74 -6.88 -6.83
C CYS A 117 5.12 -7.20 -7.37
N ARG A 118 5.21 -8.03 -8.43
CA ARG A 118 6.49 -8.35 -9.08
C ARG A 118 7.14 -7.11 -9.71
N ALA A 119 6.36 -6.28 -10.39
CA ALA A 119 6.86 -5.05 -11.00
C ALA A 119 7.39 -4.06 -9.95
N TRP A 120 6.69 -3.91 -8.83
CA TRP A 120 7.12 -3.06 -7.71
C TRP A 120 8.41 -3.59 -7.07
N ALA A 121 8.51 -4.90 -6.83
CA ALA A 121 9.71 -5.51 -6.27
C ALA A 121 10.91 -5.37 -7.22
N ALA A 122 10.74 -5.62 -8.51
CA ALA A 122 11.78 -5.44 -9.51
C ALA A 122 12.24 -3.98 -9.62
N TYR A 123 11.31 -3.03 -9.52
CA TYR A 123 11.66 -1.61 -9.49
C TYR A 123 12.42 -1.22 -8.23
N ALA A 124 12.01 -1.73 -7.05
CA ALA A 124 12.72 -1.52 -5.81
C ALA A 124 14.16 -2.06 -5.89
N GLU A 125 14.35 -3.25 -6.43
CA GLU A 125 15.68 -3.84 -6.65
C GLU A 125 16.53 -2.95 -7.56
N LYS A 126 15.97 -2.50 -8.70
CA LYS A 126 16.66 -1.61 -9.64
C LYS A 126 17.15 -0.33 -8.97
N VAL A 127 16.30 0.35 -8.21
CA VAL A 127 16.65 1.65 -7.61
C VAL A 127 17.50 1.52 -6.35
N CYS A 128 17.55 0.34 -5.75
CA CYS A 128 18.43 0.03 -4.62
C CYS A 128 19.79 -0.55 -5.04
N THR A 129 19.96 -0.92 -6.31
CA THR A 129 21.24 -1.43 -6.82
C THR A 129 22.28 -0.32 -6.82
N GLY A 130 23.48 -0.61 -6.28
CA GLY A 130 24.61 0.33 -6.23
C GLY A 130 24.53 1.43 -5.18
N LEU A 131 23.57 1.36 -4.26
CA LEU A 131 23.54 2.27 -3.10
C LEU A 131 24.75 2.04 -2.20
N SER A 132 25.21 3.12 -1.52
CA SER A 132 26.21 2.95 -0.46
C SER A 132 25.67 2.05 0.67
N PRO A 133 26.54 1.38 1.44
CA PRO A 133 26.11 0.55 2.57
C PRO A 133 25.20 1.27 3.56
N GLU A 134 25.48 2.55 3.83
CA GLU A 134 24.73 3.39 4.77
C GLU A 134 23.34 3.70 4.21
N ARG A 135 23.24 4.02 2.92
CA ARG A 135 21.96 4.30 2.27
C ARG A 135 21.12 3.04 2.13
N ALA A 136 21.74 1.92 1.80
CA ALA A 136 21.08 0.61 1.76
C ALA A 136 20.54 0.20 3.15
N ALA A 137 21.30 0.44 4.22
CA ALA A 137 20.83 0.21 5.59
C ALA A 137 19.61 1.09 5.94
N ARG A 138 19.64 2.37 5.55
CA ARG A 138 18.50 3.30 5.73
C ARG A 138 17.26 2.84 4.97
N CYS A 139 17.41 2.40 3.72
CA CYS A 139 16.32 1.84 2.92
C CYS A 139 15.69 0.61 3.58
N ARG A 140 16.51 -0.30 4.12
CA ARG A 140 16.01 -1.47 4.88
C ARG A 140 15.26 -1.05 6.15
N ALA A 141 15.76 -0.04 6.87
CA ALA A 141 15.07 0.48 8.05
C ALA A 141 13.70 1.07 7.69
N ILE A 142 13.62 1.88 6.63
CA ILE A 142 12.34 2.43 6.12
C ILE A 142 11.36 1.31 5.78
N PHE A 143 11.80 0.28 5.06
CA PHE A 143 10.95 -0.86 4.74
C PHE A 143 10.44 -1.57 6.00
N HIS A 144 11.33 -1.83 6.96
CA HIS A 144 10.98 -2.45 8.24
C HIS A 144 9.96 -1.60 9.00
N ASP A 145 10.22 -0.31 9.17
CA ASP A 145 9.34 0.58 9.95
C ASP A 145 7.96 0.70 9.30
N CYS A 146 7.89 0.85 7.96
CA CYS A 146 6.63 0.84 7.25
C CYS A 146 5.91 -0.52 7.33
N SER A 147 6.63 -1.66 7.39
CA SER A 147 6.03 -2.98 7.63
C SER A 147 5.41 -3.09 9.03
N VAL A 148 6.05 -2.50 10.04
CA VAL A 148 5.49 -2.43 11.41
C VAL A 148 4.24 -1.55 11.44
N HIS A 149 4.25 -0.42 10.74
CA HIS A 149 3.08 0.43 10.60
C HIS A 149 1.93 -0.26 9.86
N GLU A 150 2.23 -1.07 8.85
CA GLU A 150 1.24 -1.89 8.15
C GLU A 150 0.58 -2.89 9.12
N LEU A 151 1.36 -3.56 9.97
CA LEU A 151 0.82 -4.44 11.01
C LEU A 151 -0.11 -3.68 11.97
N HIS A 152 0.30 -2.53 12.46
CA HIS A 152 -0.53 -1.70 13.34
C HIS A 152 -1.80 -1.21 12.64
N PHE A 153 -1.75 -0.92 11.34
CA PHE A 153 -2.91 -0.58 10.53
C PHE A 153 -3.92 -1.73 10.49
N TRP A 154 -3.47 -2.98 10.26
CA TRP A 154 -4.32 -4.15 10.29
C TRP A 154 -4.92 -4.40 11.67
N GLU A 155 -4.12 -4.29 12.74
CA GLU A 155 -4.60 -4.41 14.13
C GLU A 155 -5.65 -3.33 14.47
N MET A 156 -5.42 -2.10 14.03
CA MET A 156 -6.36 -1.00 14.17
C MET A 156 -7.66 -1.29 13.44
N SER A 157 -7.58 -1.78 12.20
CA SER A 157 -8.75 -2.06 11.36
C SER A 157 -9.63 -3.19 11.93
N ALA A 158 -9.04 -4.12 12.67
CA ALA A 158 -9.75 -5.20 13.35
C ALA A 158 -10.52 -4.73 14.61
N LYS A 159 -10.33 -3.50 15.06
CA LYS A 159 -10.97 -2.95 16.27
C LYS A 159 -12.11 -2.00 15.90
N PRO A 160 -13.27 -2.09 16.59
CA PRO A 160 -14.33 -1.09 16.42
C PRO A 160 -13.80 0.33 16.67
N ARG A 161 -14.39 1.31 16.00
CA ARG A 161 -14.14 2.71 16.32
C ARG A 161 -14.88 3.06 17.63
N THR A 162 -14.18 3.72 18.52
CA THR A 162 -14.72 4.22 19.80
C THR A 162 -14.59 5.74 19.93
N ASP A 163 -14.15 6.39 18.86
CA ASP A 163 -13.82 7.82 18.78
C ASP A 163 -14.83 8.62 17.91
N LEU A 164 -16.04 8.05 17.74
CA LEU A 164 -17.18 8.68 17.04
C LEU A 164 -18.24 9.14 18.00
#